data_d4f17001c4900dea4af836597665d37e
#
_entry.id   d4f17001c4900dea4af836597665d37e
#
_cell.length_a   1.000
_cell.length_b   1.000
_cell.length_c   1.000
_cell.angle_alpha   90.00
_cell.angle_beta   90.00
_cell.angle_gamma   90.00
#
_symmetry.space_group_name_H-M   'P 1'
#
loop_
_entity.id
_entity.type
_entity.pdbx_description
1 polymer ?
#
loop_
_entity_poly.entity_id
_entity_poly.type
_entity_poly.pdbx_seq_one_letter_code
_entity_poly.pdbx_strand_id
1 'polypeptide(L)'
;TEIKLLRAENERARFRPREAAFYLESVAQAAPGTPAQSFAARRLAVLRLEMGDIEGARAALRLAPEPPQAGLAALDEFERGRDKNYVVGGLLGLVPGLGYAYSGEYANALRSLILNALCIWGIVEFAEREQWAGVAVVGFAGITFYSGSIYGGVDSAFRYNRRRLQRATLAIEGQARFEPEPSLLPTLALRFSF
;
A
#
# COMPACT_ATOMS: atom_id res chain seq x y z
N THR A 1 15.02 -9.24 25.56
CA THR A 1 14.04 -9.38 24.47
C THR A 1 13.38 -8.04 24.18
N GLU A 2 12.72 -7.38 25.14
CA GLU A 2 11.99 -6.13 24.98
C GLU A 2 12.86 -4.98 24.44
N ILE A 3 14.06 -4.78 24.99
CA ILE A 3 15.01 -3.76 24.55
C ILE A 3 15.35 -3.93 23.06
N LYS A 4 15.49 -5.17 22.58
CA LYS A 4 15.77 -5.43 21.16
C LYS A 4 14.57 -5.13 20.28
N LEU A 5 13.34 -5.42 20.74
CA LEU A 5 12.12 -5.07 20.02
C LEU A 5 11.95 -3.55 19.92
N LEU A 6 12.18 -2.82 21.02
CA LEU A 6 12.16 -1.35 21.01
C LEU A 6 13.23 -0.77 20.08
N ARG A 7 14.43 -1.35 20.04
CA ARG A 7 15.48 -0.95 19.08
C ARG A 7 15.05 -1.21 17.63
N ALA A 8 14.45 -2.36 17.36
CA ALA A 8 13.95 -2.66 16.02
C ALA A 8 12.90 -1.64 15.54
N GLU A 9 11.94 -1.27 16.41
CA GLU A 9 10.93 -0.24 16.07
C GLU A 9 11.58 1.14 15.91
N ASN A 10 12.57 1.49 16.73
CA ASN A 10 13.31 2.75 16.57
C ASN A 10 14.09 2.81 15.25
N GLU A 11 14.78 1.72 14.87
CA GLU A 11 15.50 1.68 13.59
C GLU A 11 14.53 1.70 12.40
N ARG A 12 13.36 1.06 12.52
CA ARG A 12 12.29 1.17 11.51
C ARG A 12 11.79 2.61 11.36
N ALA A 13 11.56 3.30 12.48
CA ALA A 13 11.15 4.72 12.47
C ALA A 13 12.22 5.65 11.87
N ARG A 14 13.49 5.26 11.94
CA ARG A 14 14.62 5.96 11.32
C ARG A 14 14.84 5.58 9.84
N PHE A 15 13.94 4.83 9.23
CA PHE A 15 14.07 4.32 7.85
C PHE A 15 15.31 3.45 7.63
N ARG A 16 15.70 2.65 8.65
CA ARG A 16 16.80 1.69 8.60
C ARG A 16 16.29 0.25 8.67
N PRO A 17 15.68 -0.25 7.57
CA PRO A 17 15.00 -1.54 7.61
C PRO A 17 15.96 -2.73 7.82
N ARG A 18 17.21 -2.64 7.39
CA ARG A 18 18.20 -3.72 7.56
C ARG A 18 18.60 -3.90 9.02
N GLU A 19 18.83 -2.81 9.73
CA GLU A 19 19.15 -2.80 11.15
C GLU A 19 17.95 -3.27 11.97
N ALA A 20 16.75 -2.83 11.62
CA ALA A 20 15.53 -3.32 12.24
C ALA A 20 15.36 -4.84 12.06
N ALA A 21 15.60 -5.36 10.84
CA ALA A 21 15.55 -6.78 10.54
C ALA A 21 16.52 -7.59 11.41
N PHE A 22 17.75 -7.11 11.58
CA PHE A 22 18.77 -7.76 12.43
C PHE A 22 18.29 -7.91 13.89
N TYR A 23 17.72 -6.86 14.48
CA TYR A 23 17.20 -6.96 15.84
C TYR A 23 16.00 -7.91 15.94
N LEU A 24 15.06 -7.87 14.99
CA LEU A 24 13.90 -8.77 14.97
C LEU A 24 14.33 -10.23 14.80
N GLU A 25 15.26 -10.52 13.90
CA GLU A 25 15.80 -11.85 13.68
C GLU A 25 16.49 -12.38 14.93
N SER A 26 17.28 -11.54 15.60
CA SER A 26 17.94 -11.93 16.86
C SER A 26 16.95 -12.27 17.98
N VAL A 27 15.76 -11.64 18.01
CA VAL A 27 14.70 -11.98 18.98
C VAL A 27 13.98 -13.26 18.57
N ALA A 28 13.64 -13.40 17.28
CA ALA A 28 12.96 -14.59 16.78
C ALA A 28 13.77 -15.88 16.98
N GLN A 29 15.11 -15.78 16.97
CA GLN A 29 16.00 -16.92 17.21
C GLN A 29 16.29 -17.19 18.69
N ALA A 30 16.38 -16.13 19.51
CA ALA A 30 16.81 -16.23 20.91
C ALA A 30 15.69 -16.56 21.91
N ALA A 31 14.43 -16.51 21.51
CA ALA A 31 13.28 -16.64 22.41
C ALA A 31 12.30 -17.76 21.96
N PRO A 32 12.77 -19.03 21.81
CA PRO A 32 11.94 -20.11 21.28
C PRO A 32 10.72 -20.39 22.15
N GLY A 33 9.57 -20.60 21.51
CA GLY A 33 8.30 -20.90 22.18
C GLY A 33 7.62 -19.72 22.88
N THR A 34 8.15 -18.50 22.75
CA THR A 34 7.60 -17.32 23.44
C THR A 34 6.69 -16.49 22.53
N PRO A 35 5.74 -15.71 23.11
CA PRO A 35 4.97 -14.73 22.35
C PRO A 35 5.85 -13.69 21.62
N ALA A 36 7.00 -13.35 22.21
CA ALA A 36 7.97 -12.44 21.62
C ALA A 36 8.59 -13.00 20.33
N GLN A 37 8.79 -14.31 20.25
CA GLN A 37 9.25 -14.98 19.02
C GLN A 37 8.20 -14.81 17.91
N SER A 38 6.95 -15.14 18.19
CA SER A 38 5.86 -15.03 17.21
C SER A 38 5.69 -13.59 16.72
N PHE A 39 5.77 -12.62 17.62
CA PHE A 39 5.71 -11.21 17.28
C PHE A 39 6.89 -10.78 16.40
N ALA A 40 8.12 -11.12 16.81
CA ALA A 40 9.32 -10.76 16.06
C ALA A 40 9.35 -11.43 14.68
N ALA A 41 8.94 -12.68 14.56
CA ALA A 41 8.86 -13.41 13.30
C ALA A 41 7.87 -12.75 12.32
N ARG A 42 6.69 -12.36 12.77
CA ARG A 42 5.70 -11.66 11.94
C ARG A 42 6.18 -10.27 11.52
N ARG A 43 6.73 -9.50 12.46
CA ARG A 43 7.30 -8.16 12.17
C ARG A 43 8.46 -8.25 11.18
N LEU A 44 9.34 -9.24 11.33
CA LEU A 44 10.43 -9.50 10.40
C LEU A 44 9.90 -9.86 9.01
N ALA A 45 8.86 -10.70 8.92
CA ALA A 45 8.23 -11.06 7.66
C ALA A 45 7.65 -9.86 6.93
N VAL A 46 6.92 -8.99 7.66
CA VAL A 46 6.39 -7.74 7.10
C VAL A 46 7.52 -6.86 6.56
N LEU A 47 8.56 -6.66 7.35
CA LEU A 47 9.70 -5.83 6.97
C LEU A 47 10.42 -6.37 5.73
N ARG A 48 10.62 -7.70 5.65
CA ARG A 48 11.19 -8.37 4.48
C ARG A 48 10.32 -8.20 3.25
N LEU A 49 8.98 -8.35 3.41
CA LEU A 49 8.03 -8.13 2.33
C LEU A 49 8.04 -6.67 1.83
N GLU A 50 8.10 -5.68 2.73
CA GLU A 50 8.23 -4.26 2.39
C GLU A 50 9.52 -3.96 1.61
N MET A 51 10.59 -4.72 1.88
CA MET A 51 11.86 -4.66 1.14
C MET A 51 11.83 -5.44 -0.20
N GLY A 52 10.72 -6.12 -0.52
CA GLY A 52 10.59 -6.95 -1.73
C GLY A 52 11.19 -8.35 -1.61
N ASP A 53 11.64 -8.76 -0.42
CA ASP A 53 12.22 -10.08 -0.13
C ASP A 53 11.12 -11.06 0.32
N ILE A 54 10.41 -11.63 -0.66
CA ILE A 54 9.28 -12.55 -0.41
C ILE A 54 9.77 -13.84 0.25
N GLU A 55 10.89 -14.39 -0.21
CA GLU A 55 11.45 -15.63 0.37
C GLU A 55 11.94 -15.38 1.80
N GLY A 56 12.59 -14.25 2.05
CA GLY A 56 12.98 -13.86 3.40
C GLY A 56 11.76 -13.65 4.31
N ALA A 57 10.66 -13.10 3.80
CA ALA A 57 9.41 -12.98 4.55
C ALA A 57 8.82 -14.34 4.89
N ARG A 58 8.83 -15.29 3.95
CA ARG A 58 8.38 -16.66 4.15
C ARG A 58 9.25 -17.38 5.19
N ALA A 59 10.56 -17.25 5.09
CA ALA A 59 11.50 -17.82 6.06
C ALA A 59 11.27 -17.24 7.47
N ALA A 60 11.05 -15.93 7.57
CA ALA A 60 10.75 -15.27 8.84
C ALA A 60 9.48 -15.81 9.51
N LEU A 61 8.39 -16.03 8.75
CA LEU A 61 7.15 -16.61 9.29
C LEU A 61 7.35 -18.03 9.84
N ARG A 62 8.25 -18.80 9.24
CA ARG A 62 8.57 -20.17 9.70
C ARG A 62 9.36 -20.19 11.01
N LEU A 63 9.94 -19.06 11.45
CA LEU A 63 10.56 -18.95 12.77
C LEU A 63 9.53 -18.91 13.91
N ALA A 64 8.28 -18.59 13.63
CA ALA A 64 7.24 -18.63 14.64
C ALA A 64 6.98 -20.09 15.08
N PRO A 65 6.75 -20.36 16.39
CA PRO A 65 6.44 -21.69 16.90
C PRO A 65 5.24 -22.33 16.19
N GLU A 66 4.24 -21.53 15.92
CA GLU A 66 3.09 -21.86 15.10
C GLU A 66 3.03 -20.88 13.91
N PRO A 67 3.57 -21.27 12.74
CA PRO A 67 3.57 -20.41 11.57
C PRO A 67 2.14 -20.00 11.20
N PRO A 68 1.85 -18.69 11.04
CA PRO A 68 0.49 -18.23 10.76
C PRO A 68 0.08 -18.63 9.34
N GLN A 69 -0.80 -19.62 9.22
CA GLN A 69 -1.26 -20.14 7.93
C GLN A 69 -1.87 -19.04 7.04
N ALA A 70 -2.64 -18.12 7.64
CA ALA A 70 -3.18 -16.96 6.92
C ALA A 70 -2.07 -16.05 6.35
N GLY A 71 -0.98 -15.86 7.09
CA GLY A 71 0.16 -15.08 6.64
C GLY A 71 0.91 -15.77 5.48
N LEU A 72 1.10 -17.08 5.54
CA LEU A 72 1.71 -17.85 4.45
C LEU A 72 0.84 -17.84 3.20
N ALA A 73 -0.47 -18.05 3.35
CA ALA A 73 -1.42 -17.97 2.23
C ALA A 73 -1.45 -16.57 1.59
N ALA A 74 -1.36 -15.52 2.40
CA ALA A 74 -1.29 -14.15 1.90
C ALA A 74 0.01 -13.87 1.13
N LEU A 75 1.14 -14.43 1.54
CA LEU A 75 2.40 -14.35 0.78
C LEU A 75 2.27 -15.08 -0.56
N ASP A 76 1.66 -16.27 -0.58
CA ASP A 76 1.45 -17.03 -1.81
C ASP A 76 0.50 -16.29 -2.78
N GLU A 77 -0.53 -15.61 -2.26
CA GLU A 77 -1.41 -14.76 -3.05
C GLU A 77 -0.66 -13.52 -3.58
N PHE A 78 0.15 -12.90 -2.73
CA PHE A 78 0.97 -11.75 -3.11
C PHE A 78 1.99 -12.13 -4.20
N GLU A 79 2.65 -13.26 -4.09
CA GLU A 79 3.63 -13.76 -5.07
C GLU A 79 2.98 -14.11 -6.41
N ARG A 80 1.84 -14.80 -6.41
CA ARG A 80 1.08 -15.12 -7.64
C ARG A 80 0.52 -13.89 -8.34
N GLY A 81 0.19 -12.85 -7.60
CA GLY A 81 -0.29 -11.60 -8.15
C GLY A 81 0.83 -10.80 -8.81
N ARG A 82 0.48 -9.95 -9.78
CA ARG A 82 1.43 -9.04 -10.44
C ARG A 82 1.12 -7.60 -10.10
N ASP A 83 2.18 -6.84 -9.89
CA ASP A 83 2.06 -5.40 -9.75
C ASP A 83 1.66 -4.76 -11.07
N LYS A 84 0.89 -3.70 -10.99
CA LYS A 84 0.53 -2.90 -12.15
C LYS A 84 1.68 -1.94 -12.48
N ASN A 85 2.02 -1.88 -13.76
CA ASN A 85 3.02 -0.95 -14.24
C ASN A 85 2.40 0.46 -14.35
N TYR A 86 2.97 1.42 -13.62
CA TYR A 86 2.47 2.79 -13.59
C TYR A 86 2.64 3.52 -14.93
N VAL A 87 3.68 3.18 -15.72
CA VAL A 87 3.86 3.74 -17.06
C VAL A 87 2.73 3.28 -17.97
N VAL A 88 2.38 1.99 -17.93
CA VAL A 88 1.24 1.45 -18.69
C VAL A 88 -0.06 2.11 -18.22
N GLY A 89 -0.24 2.32 -16.92
CA GLY A 89 -1.40 3.06 -16.39
C GLY A 89 -1.50 4.48 -16.94
N GLY A 90 -0.40 5.20 -17.01
CA GLY A 90 -0.31 6.53 -17.59
C GLY A 90 -0.58 6.55 -19.10
N LEU A 91 0.02 5.65 -19.88
CA LEU A 91 -0.20 5.54 -21.29
C LEU A 91 -1.65 5.18 -21.63
N LEU A 92 -2.26 4.29 -20.89
CA LEU A 92 -3.69 3.98 -21.03
C LEU A 92 -4.56 5.17 -20.62
N GLY A 93 -4.09 6.05 -19.73
CA GLY A 93 -4.75 7.28 -19.34
C GLY A 93 -4.89 8.31 -20.47
N LEU A 94 -4.15 8.17 -21.59
CA LEU A 94 -4.36 8.95 -22.81
C LEU A 94 -5.76 8.75 -23.39
N VAL A 95 -6.35 7.58 -23.17
CA VAL A 95 -7.77 7.37 -23.44
C VAL A 95 -8.51 7.53 -22.11
N PRO A 96 -9.38 8.55 -21.98
CA PRO A 96 -10.04 8.87 -20.71
C PRO A 96 -10.69 7.67 -20.06
N GLY A 97 -10.27 7.38 -18.82
CA GLY A 97 -10.78 6.27 -18.01
C GLY A 97 -10.02 4.95 -18.12
N LEU A 98 -9.32 4.64 -19.24
CA LEU A 98 -8.65 3.34 -19.41
C LEU A 98 -7.53 3.12 -18.38
N GLY A 99 -6.79 4.16 -17.98
CA GLY A 99 -5.77 4.05 -16.94
C GLY A 99 -6.34 3.59 -15.60
N TYR A 100 -7.50 4.11 -15.21
CA TYR A 100 -8.23 3.67 -14.01
C TYR A 100 -8.76 2.23 -14.16
N ALA A 101 -9.34 1.91 -15.32
CA ALA A 101 -9.87 0.57 -15.60
C ALA A 101 -8.77 -0.49 -15.54
N TYR A 102 -7.57 -0.19 -16.01
CA TYR A 102 -6.39 -1.06 -15.91
C TYR A 102 -6.08 -1.46 -14.47
N SER A 103 -6.30 -0.56 -13.52
CA SER A 103 -6.06 -0.78 -12.09
C SER A 103 -7.30 -1.27 -11.32
N GLY A 104 -8.42 -1.57 -12.05
CA GLY A 104 -9.67 -2.05 -11.45
C GLY A 104 -10.50 -0.96 -10.78
N GLU A 105 -10.21 0.32 -11.03
CA GLU A 105 -10.97 1.45 -10.49
C GLU A 105 -12.09 1.88 -11.46
N TYR A 106 -13.03 0.98 -11.73
CA TYR A 106 -14.08 1.19 -12.75
C TYR A 106 -14.97 2.40 -12.51
N ALA A 107 -15.25 2.74 -11.25
CA ALA A 107 -16.03 3.93 -10.94
C ALA A 107 -15.29 5.22 -11.34
N ASN A 108 -13.98 5.29 -11.10
CA ASN A 108 -13.16 6.42 -11.51
C ASN A 108 -12.96 6.44 -13.03
N ALA A 109 -12.86 5.26 -13.65
CA ALA A 109 -12.80 5.11 -15.10
C ALA A 109 -14.03 5.72 -15.78
N LEU A 110 -15.22 5.35 -15.29
CA LEU A 110 -16.49 5.87 -15.83
C LEU A 110 -16.63 7.38 -15.62
N ARG A 111 -16.29 7.88 -14.42
CA ARG A 111 -16.31 9.34 -14.14
C ARG A 111 -15.38 10.10 -15.09
N SER A 112 -14.15 9.61 -15.28
CA SER A 112 -13.19 10.24 -16.19
C SER A 112 -13.69 10.23 -17.65
N LEU A 113 -14.26 9.13 -18.09
CA LEU A 113 -14.84 9.02 -19.43
C LEU A 113 -15.98 10.02 -19.65
N ILE A 114 -16.95 10.05 -18.72
CA ILE A 114 -18.13 10.94 -18.82
C ILE A 114 -17.70 12.40 -18.80
N LEU A 115 -16.82 12.82 -17.87
CA LEU A 115 -16.37 14.20 -17.77
C LEU A 115 -15.65 14.67 -19.03
N ASN A 116 -14.76 13.86 -19.59
CA ASN A 116 -14.07 14.19 -20.82
C ASN A 116 -15.03 14.23 -22.03
N ALA A 117 -15.97 13.29 -22.11
CA ALA A 117 -16.99 13.30 -23.17
C ALA A 117 -17.89 14.55 -23.11
N LEU A 118 -18.31 14.96 -21.92
CA LEU A 118 -19.09 16.17 -21.72
C LEU A 118 -18.32 17.44 -22.10
N CYS A 119 -17.01 17.50 -21.79
CA CYS A 119 -16.18 18.62 -22.21
C CYS A 119 -16.06 18.68 -23.75
N ILE A 120 -15.81 17.53 -24.41
CA ILE A 120 -15.72 17.47 -25.86
C ILE A 120 -17.05 17.91 -26.48
N TRP A 121 -18.16 17.34 -26.00
CA TRP A 121 -19.49 17.74 -26.47
C TRP A 121 -19.76 19.23 -26.27
N GLY A 122 -19.46 19.78 -25.09
CA GLY A 122 -19.63 21.19 -24.80
C GLY A 122 -18.79 22.12 -25.71
N ILE A 123 -17.53 21.73 -26.00
CA ILE A 123 -16.68 22.48 -26.93
C ILE A 123 -17.32 22.53 -28.32
N VAL A 124 -17.79 21.39 -28.82
CA VAL A 124 -18.46 21.33 -30.15
C VAL A 124 -19.70 22.19 -30.17
N GLU A 125 -20.58 22.04 -29.17
CA GLU A 125 -21.85 22.80 -29.08
C GLU A 125 -21.61 24.32 -29.02
N PHE A 126 -20.65 24.79 -28.22
CA PHE A 126 -20.32 26.23 -28.16
C PHE A 126 -19.66 26.73 -29.43
N ALA A 127 -18.84 25.91 -30.09
CA ALA A 127 -18.19 26.26 -31.35
C ALA A 127 -19.20 26.38 -32.48
N GLU A 128 -20.19 25.49 -32.60
CA GLU A 128 -21.27 25.55 -33.58
C GLU A 128 -22.16 26.80 -33.43
N ARG A 129 -22.25 27.32 -32.19
CA ARG A 129 -22.98 28.52 -31.87
C ARG A 129 -22.12 29.80 -31.91
N GLU A 130 -20.87 29.69 -32.35
CA GLU A 130 -19.91 30.81 -32.39
C GLU A 130 -19.63 31.44 -31.02
N GLN A 131 -19.90 30.74 -29.92
CA GLN A 131 -19.72 31.21 -28.55
C GLN A 131 -18.29 30.91 -28.05
N TRP A 132 -17.30 31.60 -28.58
CA TRP A 132 -15.88 31.37 -28.32
C TRP A 132 -15.46 31.48 -26.84
N ALA A 133 -16.13 32.34 -26.07
CA ALA A 133 -15.91 32.43 -24.64
C ALA A 133 -16.26 31.09 -23.93
N GLY A 134 -17.37 30.45 -24.34
CA GLY A 134 -17.77 29.15 -23.84
C GLY A 134 -16.77 28.05 -24.22
N VAL A 135 -16.30 28.07 -25.47
CA VAL A 135 -15.23 27.15 -25.94
C VAL A 135 -13.97 27.26 -25.08
N ALA A 136 -13.56 28.51 -24.75
CA ALA A 136 -12.35 28.72 -23.93
C ALA A 136 -12.52 28.17 -22.50
N VAL A 137 -13.68 28.44 -21.88
CA VAL A 137 -13.94 27.97 -20.49
C VAL A 137 -14.02 26.43 -20.42
N VAL A 138 -14.83 25.82 -21.32
CA VAL A 138 -14.98 24.36 -21.34
C VAL A 138 -13.71 23.68 -21.82
N GLY A 139 -12.97 24.29 -22.76
CA GLY A 139 -11.67 23.80 -23.21
C GLY A 139 -10.63 23.76 -22.08
N PHE A 140 -10.56 24.80 -21.26
CA PHE A 140 -9.69 24.82 -20.09
C PHE A 140 -10.05 23.73 -19.06
N ALA A 141 -11.35 23.57 -18.78
CA ALA A 141 -11.83 22.47 -17.94
C ALA A 141 -11.51 21.10 -18.54
N GLY A 142 -11.70 20.93 -19.84
CA GLY A 142 -11.37 19.70 -20.57
C GLY A 142 -9.90 19.33 -20.50
N ILE A 143 -8.99 20.28 -20.67
CA ILE A 143 -7.54 20.05 -20.49
C ILE A 143 -7.23 19.58 -19.07
N THR A 144 -7.87 20.17 -18.06
CA THR A 144 -7.70 19.78 -16.65
C THR A 144 -8.16 18.35 -16.41
N PHE A 145 -9.36 17.97 -16.86
CA PHE A 145 -9.88 16.61 -16.71
C PHE A 145 -9.09 15.58 -17.53
N TYR A 146 -8.65 15.96 -18.72
CA TYR A 146 -7.81 15.09 -19.56
C TYR A 146 -6.46 14.82 -18.93
N SER A 147 -5.77 15.85 -18.43
CA SER A 147 -4.53 15.70 -17.67
C SER A 147 -4.76 14.82 -16.43
N GLY A 148 -5.87 15.04 -15.71
CA GLY A 148 -6.30 14.21 -14.58
C GLY A 148 -6.51 12.75 -14.95
N SER A 149 -6.93 12.43 -16.18
CA SER A 149 -7.05 11.04 -16.65
C SER A 149 -5.69 10.35 -16.75
N ILE A 150 -4.68 11.04 -17.27
CA ILE A 150 -3.32 10.51 -17.43
C ILE A 150 -2.67 10.29 -16.06
N TYR A 151 -2.61 11.35 -15.23
CA TYR A 151 -2.05 11.25 -13.88
C TYR A 151 -2.80 10.27 -13.00
N GLY A 152 -4.13 10.24 -13.11
CA GLY A 152 -4.96 9.31 -12.39
C GLY A 152 -4.73 7.85 -12.80
N GLY A 153 -4.40 7.58 -14.05
CA GLY A 153 -3.98 6.26 -14.52
C GLY A 153 -2.69 5.79 -13.86
N VAL A 154 -1.68 6.67 -13.76
CA VAL A 154 -0.43 6.41 -13.02
C VAL A 154 -0.72 6.14 -11.55
N ASP A 155 -1.42 7.05 -10.88
CA ASP A 155 -1.68 7.00 -9.45
C ASP A 155 -2.57 5.80 -9.07
N SER A 156 -3.51 5.40 -9.92
CA SER A 156 -4.34 4.21 -9.70
C SER A 156 -3.51 2.91 -9.69
N ALA A 157 -2.46 2.81 -10.52
CA ALA A 157 -1.54 1.69 -10.50
C ALA A 157 -0.72 1.64 -9.20
N PHE A 158 -0.24 2.80 -8.72
CA PHE A 158 0.42 2.88 -7.41
C PHE A 158 -0.52 2.48 -6.26
N ARG A 159 -1.75 2.98 -6.27
CA ARG A 159 -2.75 2.59 -5.26
C ARG A 159 -3.07 1.10 -5.29
N TYR A 160 -3.14 0.50 -6.47
CA TYR A 160 -3.36 -0.94 -6.63
C TYR A 160 -2.24 -1.74 -5.95
N ASN A 161 -0.97 -1.42 -6.27
CA ASN A 161 0.20 -2.11 -5.72
C ASN A 161 0.29 -1.93 -4.20
N ARG A 162 0.07 -0.69 -3.72
CA ARG A 162 0.06 -0.39 -2.30
C ARG A 162 -1.03 -1.16 -1.55
N ARG A 163 -2.24 -1.25 -2.12
CA ARG A 163 -3.33 -2.05 -1.52
C ARG A 163 -3.01 -3.54 -1.47
N ARG A 164 -2.34 -4.08 -2.48
CA ARG A 164 -1.87 -5.47 -2.46
C ARG A 164 -0.89 -5.71 -1.32
N LEU A 165 0.14 -4.87 -1.22
CA LEU A 165 1.13 -4.95 -0.15
C LEU A 165 0.46 -4.83 1.22
N GLN A 166 -0.41 -3.85 1.41
CA GLN A 166 -1.14 -3.65 2.67
C GLN A 166 -2.00 -4.87 3.07
N ARG A 167 -2.69 -5.51 2.12
CA ARG A 167 -3.47 -6.73 2.42
C ARG A 167 -2.58 -7.86 2.91
N ALA A 168 -1.45 -8.11 2.25
CA ALA A 168 -0.50 -9.13 2.66
C ALA A 168 0.09 -8.81 4.04
N THR A 169 0.49 -7.55 4.28
CA THR A 169 0.99 -7.09 5.58
C THR A 169 -0.02 -7.30 6.69
N LEU A 170 -1.27 -6.88 6.50
CA LEU A 170 -2.32 -7.06 7.50
C LEU A 170 -2.63 -8.54 7.78
N ALA A 171 -2.57 -9.39 6.78
CA ALA A 171 -2.76 -10.83 6.96
C ALA A 171 -1.60 -11.49 7.72
N ILE A 172 -0.36 -11.01 7.51
CA ILE A 172 0.83 -11.47 8.22
C ILE A 172 0.81 -11.00 9.68
N GLU A 173 0.52 -9.72 9.91
CA GLU A 173 0.47 -9.15 11.26
C GLU A 173 -0.65 -9.81 12.07
N GLY A 174 -1.82 -10.02 11.45
CA GLY A 174 -2.99 -10.57 12.11
C GLY A 174 -3.38 -9.73 13.33
N GLN A 175 -3.95 -10.38 14.35
CA GLN A 175 -4.23 -9.77 15.64
C GLN A 175 -3.03 -9.85 16.62
N ALA A 176 -1.80 -9.94 16.11
CA ALA A 176 -0.61 -10.04 16.96
C ALA A 176 -0.39 -8.71 17.71
N ARG A 177 -1.08 -8.55 18.82
CA ARG A 177 -0.80 -7.54 19.83
C ARG A 177 0.23 -8.13 20.78
N PHE A 178 1.44 -7.61 20.79
CA PHE A 178 2.36 -7.88 21.87
C PHE A 178 1.86 -7.08 23.09
N GLU A 179 1.27 -7.77 24.05
CA GLU A 179 1.04 -7.23 25.37
C GLU A 179 2.27 -7.59 26.20
N PRO A 180 3.14 -6.62 26.56
CA PRO A 180 4.23 -6.91 27.47
C PRO A 180 3.63 -7.38 28.80
N GLU A 181 4.25 -8.39 29.40
CA GLU A 181 3.88 -8.81 30.76
C GLU A 181 3.79 -7.58 31.66
N PRO A 182 2.75 -7.48 32.51
CA PRO A 182 2.57 -6.32 33.36
C PRO A 182 3.83 -6.14 34.22
N SER A 183 4.67 -5.17 33.84
CA SER A 183 5.80 -4.78 34.67
C SER A 183 5.26 -4.24 35.98
N LEU A 184 5.82 -4.66 37.08
CA LEU A 184 5.48 -4.15 38.42
C LEU A 184 5.75 -2.63 38.60
N LEU A 185 6.21 -1.95 37.57
CA LEU A 185 6.41 -0.52 37.51
C LEU A 185 5.19 0.16 36.88
N PRO A 186 4.61 1.18 37.49
CA PRO A 186 3.47 1.91 36.95
C PRO A 186 3.88 2.61 35.66
N THR A 187 3.34 2.14 34.53
CA THR A 187 3.52 2.78 33.21
C THR A 187 2.54 3.95 33.11
N LEU A 188 3.03 5.18 33.13
CA LEU A 188 2.25 6.37 32.80
C LEU A 188 2.06 6.39 31.27
N ALA A 189 0.88 5.95 30.82
CA ALA A 189 0.46 6.08 29.43
C ALA A 189 -0.25 7.43 29.22
N LEU A 190 0.45 8.41 28.66
CA LEU A 190 -0.15 9.66 28.18
C LEU A 190 -0.82 9.40 26.82
N ARG A 191 -2.15 9.41 26.80
CA ARG A 191 -2.95 9.26 25.60
C ARG A 191 -3.31 10.66 25.08
N PHE A 192 -2.66 11.12 24.04
CA PHE A 192 -3.08 12.32 23.31
C PHE A 192 -4.09 11.89 22.24
N SER A 193 -5.30 12.47 22.30
CA SER A 193 -6.29 12.41 21.23
C SER A 193 -6.28 13.77 20.54
N PHE A 194 -5.89 13.80 19.27
CA PHE A 194 -6.03 14.97 18.40
C PHE A 194 -7.25 14.81 17.51
#